data_9e7e92663a5d97d17a1eea4d8f2016a8
#
_entry.id   9e7e92663a5d97d17a1eea4d8f2016a8
#
_cell.length_a   1.000
_cell.length_b   1.000
_cell.length_c   1.000
_cell.angle_alpha   90.00
_cell.angle_beta   90.00
_cell.angle_gamma   90.00
#
_symmetry.space_group_name_H-M   'P 1'
#
loop_
_entity.id
_entity.type
_entity.pdbx_description
1 polymer ?
#
loop_
_entity_poly.entity_id
_entity_poly.type
_entity_poly.pdbx_seq_one_letter_code
_entity_poly.pdbx_strand_id
1 'polypeptide(L)'
;MRNTILIVDDSDINRGLLSSILEQDYTIVEAENGTQALEIIDRQADELTAILLDLIMPEMDGMHVLEVLNERKLIDSIPVLIISGDTSYEAEKKCFELGITDYITKPFNNVIVQKRVKNAAGLYKYKIQLEERVEEQTSVLRKAYQALKIQAEKLRKNNQQIIDMLGTVVEYRNLESGEHIKRVKGYTGILAECAMKEYPEYGLTEEKINTIVAASSLHDIGKITIPDSILLKPGRLTEDEYEYMKSHTIRGCELLDEIDQDWEKDYKKVSYEICRHHHERYDGKGYPDGLKGEEIPISAQLVSVADVYDALVNERCYKDAYSPDEAYRMIINGECGMFSPKLMEVFRKVRRDFEEMK
;
A
#
# COMPACT_ATOMS: atom_id res chain seq x y z
N MET A 1 -3.53 30.24 26.33
CA MET A 1 -2.09 29.89 26.50
C MET A 1 -1.89 29.70 27.99
N ARG A 2 -1.22 28.61 28.39
CA ARG A 2 -0.84 28.38 29.78
C ARG A 2 0.10 29.49 30.20
N ASN A 3 -0.17 30.12 31.33
CA ASN A 3 0.68 31.19 31.88
C ASN A 3 0.66 31.22 33.44
N THR A 4 0.23 30.11 34.05
CA THR A 4 0.08 29.99 35.49
C THR A 4 1.18 29.13 36.07
N ILE A 5 1.84 29.63 37.13
CA ILE A 5 2.82 28.85 37.89
C ILE A 5 2.24 28.56 39.28
N LEU A 6 2.30 27.29 39.65
CA LEU A 6 1.97 26.82 40.99
C LEU A 6 3.25 26.86 41.86
N ILE A 7 3.21 27.62 42.96
CA ILE A 7 4.28 27.67 43.98
C ILE A 7 3.79 26.93 45.21
N VAL A 8 4.54 25.90 45.60
CA VAL A 8 4.26 25.04 46.74
C VAL A 8 5.40 25.12 47.74
N ASP A 9 5.17 25.75 48.88
CA ASP A 9 6.17 25.94 49.97
C ASP A 9 5.36 26.21 51.23
N ASP A 10 5.76 25.69 52.41
CA ASP A 10 5.07 25.89 53.67
C ASP A 10 5.31 27.26 54.25
N SER A 11 6.37 27.95 53.82
CA SER A 11 6.76 29.28 54.29
C SER A 11 6.11 30.41 53.48
N ASP A 12 5.25 31.22 54.11
CA ASP A 12 4.67 32.42 53.52
C ASP A 12 5.75 33.38 52.95
N ILE A 13 6.88 33.46 53.60
CA ILE A 13 8.00 34.33 53.19
C ILE A 13 8.57 33.82 51.84
N ASN A 14 8.76 32.51 51.70
CA ASN A 14 9.28 31.91 50.48
C ASN A 14 8.28 32.08 49.34
N ARG A 15 6.99 31.76 49.57
CA ARG A 15 5.92 31.93 48.59
C ARG A 15 5.85 33.37 48.09
N GLY A 16 5.79 34.35 49.03
CA GLY A 16 5.75 35.77 48.68
C GLY A 16 6.99 36.26 47.92
N LEU A 17 8.19 35.73 48.25
CA LEU A 17 9.39 36.08 47.51
C LEU A 17 9.36 35.51 46.09
N LEU A 18 9.02 34.22 45.92
CA LEU A 18 8.91 33.59 44.62
C LEU A 18 7.81 34.23 43.77
N SER A 19 6.65 34.54 44.36
CA SER A 19 5.59 35.30 43.71
C SER A 19 6.10 36.63 43.17
N SER A 20 6.79 37.44 44.01
CA SER A 20 7.32 38.74 43.58
C SER A 20 8.34 38.66 42.44
N ILE A 21 9.08 37.56 42.34
CA ILE A 21 10.04 37.30 41.25
C ILE A 21 9.36 36.97 39.94
N LEU A 22 8.19 36.30 39.99
CA LEU A 22 7.54 35.66 38.81
C LEU A 22 6.28 36.37 38.37
N GLU A 23 5.59 37.17 39.22
CA GLU A 23 4.30 37.78 38.93
C GLU A 23 4.32 38.78 37.74
N GLN A 24 5.48 39.29 37.35
CA GLN A 24 5.62 40.13 36.17
C GLN A 24 5.38 39.39 34.87
N ASP A 25 5.73 38.10 34.83
CA ASP A 25 5.68 37.28 33.62
C ASP A 25 4.58 36.21 33.67
N TYR A 26 4.08 35.82 34.88
CA TYR A 26 3.18 34.71 35.10
C TYR A 26 2.06 35.04 36.09
N THR A 27 0.93 34.35 35.94
CA THR A 27 -0.11 34.27 36.98
C THR A 27 0.36 33.27 38.05
N ILE A 28 0.28 33.68 39.31
CA ILE A 28 0.75 32.83 40.41
C ILE A 28 -0.44 32.23 41.14
N VAL A 29 -0.33 30.95 41.45
CA VAL A 29 -1.22 30.21 42.36
C VAL A 29 -0.34 29.63 43.45
N GLU A 30 -0.75 29.71 44.69
CA GLU A 30 0.02 29.28 45.85
C GLU A 30 -0.65 28.07 46.52
N ALA A 31 0.19 27.20 47.09
CA ALA A 31 -0.22 26.11 47.97
C ALA A 31 0.76 26.04 49.16
N GLU A 32 0.22 25.75 50.33
CA GLU A 32 0.96 25.72 51.60
C GLU A 32 1.49 24.32 51.93
N ASN A 33 1.00 23.28 51.28
CA ASN A 33 1.39 21.89 51.46
C ASN A 33 1.08 21.06 50.23
N GLY A 34 1.53 19.81 50.23
CA GLY A 34 1.34 18.88 49.12
C GLY A 34 -0.13 18.52 48.83
N THR A 35 -0.99 18.48 49.86
CA THR A 35 -2.42 18.17 49.70
C THR A 35 -3.11 19.24 48.88
N GLN A 36 -2.91 20.50 49.26
CA GLN A 36 -3.46 21.66 48.58
C GLN A 36 -2.90 21.75 47.13
N ALA A 37 -1.61 21.45 46.97
CA ALA A 37 -0.99 21.43 45.63
C ALA A 37 -1.69 20.41 44.71
N LEU A 38 -1.94 19.19 45.17
CA LEU A 38 -2.63 18.15 44.38
C LEU A 38 -4.07 18.55 44.05
N GLU A 39 -4.81 19.17 44.98
CA GLU A 39 -6.16 19.70 44.72
C GLU A 39 -6.17 20.78 43.61
N ILE A 40 -5.17 21.67 43.60
CA ILE A 40 -5.03 22.70 42.58
C ILE A 40 -4.70 22.06 41.25
N ILE A 41 -3.77 21.11 41.22
CA ILE A 41 -3.38 20.39 40.04
C ILE A 41 -4.59 19.62 39.44
N ASP A 42 -5.39 18.95 40.26
CA ASP A 42 -6.57 18.23 39.83
C ASP A 42 -7.61 19.15 39.16
N ARG A 43 -7.69 20.39 39.56
CA ARG A 43 -8.67 21.34 39.01
C ARG A 43 -8.21 22.08 37.75
N GLN A 44 -6.91 22.35 37.66
CA GLN A 44 -6.39 23.28 36.63
C GLN A 44 -5.03 22.86 36.05
N ALA A 45 -4.72 21.57 35.98
CA ALA A 45 -3.49 21.07 35.37
C ALA A 45 -3.24 21.62 33.96
N ASP A 46 -4.31 21.81 33.20
CA ASP A 46 -4.25 22.35 31.83
C ASP A 46 -3.88 23.83 31.74
N GLU A 47 -3.94 24.56 32.83
CA GLU A 47 -3.58 25.98 32.88
C GLU A 47 -2.13 26.17 33.40
N LEU A 48 -1.55 25.16 34.06
CA LEU A 48 -0.23 25.25 34.66
C LEU A 48 0.88 25.22 33.62
N THR A 49 1.79 26.16 33.72
CA THR A 49 3.01 26.29 32.90
C THR A 49 4.21 25.62 33.56
N ALA A 50 4.28 25.69 34.90
CA ALA A 50 5.31 25.04 35.71
C ALA A 50 4.82 24.91 37.16
N ILE A 51 5.45 24.01 37.91
CA ILE A 51 5.29 23.85 39.36
C ILE A 51 6.64 24.07 40.00
N LEU A 52 6.68 24.98 40.99
CA LEU A 52 7.80 25.15 41.91
C LEU A 52 7.43 24.46 43.20
N LEU A 53 8.19 23.46 43.60
CA LEU A 53 7.83 22.56 44.70
C LEU A 53 8.94 22.47 45.72
N ASP A 54 8.62 22.83 46.97
CA ASP A 54 9.51 22.52 48.12
C ASP A 54 9.37 21.02 48.47
N LEU A 55 10.49 20.43 48.88
CA LEU A 55 10.49 19.03 49.31
C LEU A 55 10.06 18.88 50.79
N ILE A 56 10.41 19.84 51.61
CA ILE A 56 10.24 19.73 53.06
C ILE A 56 9.02 20.55 53.49
N MET A 57 7.90 19.92 53.63
CA MET A 57 6.63 20.55 54.03
C MET A 57 5.90 19.68 55.06
N PRO A 58 5.06 20.27 55.95
CA PRO A 58 4.21 19.50 56.86
C PRO A 58 3.07 18.78 56.10
N GLU A 59 2.44 17.82 56.75
CA GLU A 59 1.32 16.99 56.25
C GLU A 59 1.68 16.08 55.09
N MET A 60 1.93 16.63 53.93
CA MET A 60 2.37 15.94 52.73
C MET A 60 3.62 16.62 52.17
N ASP A 61 4.74 15.91 52.15
CA ASP A 61 6.01 16.43 51.63
C ASP A 61 6.02 16.49 50.09
N GLY A 62 6.97 17.26 49.55
CA GLY A 62 7.09 17.43 48.12
C GLY A 62 7.53 16.18 47.38
N MET A 63 8.22 15.27 48.05
CA MET A 63 8.60 13.98 47.44
C MET A 63 7.38 13.14 47.11
N HIS A 64 6.40 13.10 48.03
CA HIS A 64 5.14 12.38 47.79
C HIS A 64 4.32 13.04 46.69
N VAL A 65 4.27 14.39 46.62
CA VAL A 65 3.63 15.08 45.49
C VAL A 65 4.29 14.67 44.17
N LEU A 66 5.62 14.62 44.12
CA LEU A 66 6.38 14.25 42.93
C LEU A 66 6.11 12.80 42.50
N GLU A 67 6.04 11.87 43.47
CA GLU A 67 5.67 10.48 43.19
C GLU A 67 4.25 10.36 42.57
N VAL A 68 3.27 11.09 43.12
CA VAL A 68 1.90 11.13 42.57
C VAL A 68 1.89 11.73 41.15
N LEU A 69 2.63 12.80 40.90
CA LEU A 69 2.74 13.42 39.57
C LEU A 69 3.36 12.44 38.55
N ASN A 70 4.36 11.66 38.95
CA ASN A 70 5.00 10.67 38.12
C ASN A 70 4.05 9.51 37.82
N GLU A 71 3.39 8.94 38.84
CA GLU A 71 2.39 7.87 38.66
C GLU A 71 1.26 8.27 37.70
N ARG A 72 0.80 9.52 37.79
CA ARG A 72 -0.23 10.09 36.91
C ARG A 72 0.31 10.56 35.56
N LYS A 73 1.63 10.45 35.31
CA LYS A 73 2.33 10.95 34.11
C LYS A 73 2.16 12.47 33.86
N LEU A 74 1.82 13.21 34.89
CA LEU A 74 1.66 14.66 34.79
C LEU A 74 3.01 15.38 34.71
N ILE A 75 4.07 14.75 35.21
CA ILE A 75 5.44 15.27 35.13
C ILE A 75 5.94 15.38 33.69
N ASP A 76 5.43 14.54 32.77
CA ASP A 76 5.74 14.62 31.35
C ASP A 76 5.07 15.81 30.64
N SER A 77 4.03 16.36 31.30
CA SER A 77 3.15 17.40 30.75
C SER A 77 3.18 18.73 31.51
N ILE A 78 3.83 18.81 32.66
CA ILE A 78 4.00 20.01 33.42
C ILE A 78 5.41 20.00 34.01
N PRO A 79 6.31 20.93 33.65
CA PRO A 79 7.66 21.00 34.20
C PRO A 79 7.62 21.29 35.70
N VAL A 80 8.29 20.44 36.47
CA VAL A 80 8.42 20.58 37.92
C VAL A 80 9.85 21.01 38.25
N LEU A 81 9.98 22.15 39.00
CA LEU A 81 11.23 22.62 39.53
C LEU A 81 11.21 22.48 41.05
N ILE A 82 12.15 21.76 41.59
CA ILE A 82 12.31 21.63 43.03
C ILE A 82 13.05 22.84 43.58
N ILE A 83 12.56 23.37 44.72
CA ILE A 83 13.23 24.43 45.46
C ILE A 83 13.39 23.95 46.90
N SER A 84 14.59 23.51 47.29
CA SER A 84 14.80 22.89 48.59
C SER A 84 16.09 23.35 49.29
N GLY A 85 16.05 23.31 50.63
CA GLY A 85 17.24 23.49 51.48
C GLY A 85 18.07 22.21 51.64
N ASP A 86 17.56 21.07 51.21
CA ASP A 86 18.32 19.83 51.21
C ASP A 86 19.33 19.85 50.05
N THR A 87 20.60 19.76 50.39
CA THR A 87 21.71 19.74 49.43
C THR A 87 22.33 18.35 49.31
N SER A 88 21.63 17.31 49.78
CA SER A 88 22.11 15.94 49.68
C SER A 88 22.05 15.46 48.23
N TYR A 89 23.13 14.86 47.77
CA TYR A 89 23.20 14.26 46.42
C TYR A 89 22.13 13.19 46.19
N GLU A 90 21.78 12.48 47.25
CA GLU A 90 20.78 11.38 47.17
C GLU A 90 19.37 11.92 46.93
N ALA A 91 18.96 13.00 47.61
CA ALA A 91 17.66 13.64 47.41
C ALA A 91 17.52 14.22 45.99
N GLU A 92 18.55 14.98 45.56
CA GLU A 92 18.59 15.56 44.22
C GLU A 92 18.54 14.49 43.16
N LYS A 93 19.34 13.41 43.27
CA LYS A 93 19.33 12.27 42.34
C LYS A 93 17.94 11.61 42.25
N LYS A 94 17.30 11.32 43.41
CA LYS A 94 15.95 10.72 43.43
C LYS A 94 14.94 11.62 42.72
N CYS A 95 14.98 12.94 42.90
CA CYS A 95 14.09 13.87 42.21
C CYS A 95 14.27 13.80 40.68
N PHE A 96 15.52 13.78 40.18
CA PHE A 96 15.78 13.64 38.75
C PHE A 96 15.34 12.29 38.19
N GLU A 97 15.49 11.21 38.96
CA GLU A 97 14.98 9.86 38.58
C GLU A 97 13.44 9.84 38.46
N LEU A 98 12.75 10.68 39.24
CA LEU A 98 11.30 10.87 39.17
C LEU A 98 10.87 11.80 38.01
N GLY A 99 11.81 12.44 37.32
CA GLY A 99 11.54 13.21 36.11
C GLY A 99 11.38 14.69 36.27
N ILE A 100 11.92 15.30 37.35
CA ILE A 100 11.90 16.76 37.50
C ILE A 100 12.66 17.45 36.38
N THR A 101 12.29 18.71 36.13
CA THR A 101 12.94 19.51 35.09
C THR A 101 14.22 20.19 35.62
N ASP A 102 14.21 20.63 36.87
CA ASP A 102 15.37 21.32 37.49
C ASP A 102 15.29 21.27 39.01
N TYR A 103 16.45 21.53 39.67
CA TYR A 103 16.61 21.58 41.13
C TYR A 103 17.30 22.85 41.54
N ILE A 104 16.68 23.62 42.43
CA ILE A 104 17.17 24.92 42.93
C ILE A 104 17.40 24.82 44.43
N THR A 105 18.63 25.07 44.89
CA THR A 105 18.98 25.04 46.30
C THR A 105 18.67 26.37 47.02
N LYS A 106 18.15 26.31 48.23
CA LYS A 106 17.98 27.44 49.13
C LYS A 106 19.31 27.74 49.86
N PRO A 107 19.73 29.02 50.08
CA PRO A 107 19.05 30.22 49.60
C PRO A 107 19.24 30.46 48.12
N PHE A 108 18.17 30.82 47.43
CA PHE A 108 18.17 31.00 45.98
C PHE A 108 18.40 32.45 45.56
N ASN A 109 18.92 32.60 44.36
CA ASN A 109 19.11 33.90 43.73
C ASN A 109 17.92 34.19 42.79
N ASN A 110 17.31 35.37 42.89
CA ASN A 110 16.15 35.79 42.11
C ASN A 110 16.36 35.66 40.62
N VAL A 111 17.53 36.06 40.09
CA VAL A 111 17.86 35.98 38.67
C VAL A 111 17.95 34.51 38.19
N ILE A 112 18.49 33.62 39.04
CA ILE A 112 18.61 32.20 38.74
C ILE A 112 17.22 31.56 38.68
N VAL A 113 16.37 31.80 39.67
CA VAL A 113 14.99 31.30 39.70
C VAL A 113 14.24 31.71 38.44
N GLN A 114 14.23 33.03 38.14
CA GLN A 114 13.55 33.55 36.96
C GLN A 114 14.05 32.93 35.66
N LYS A 115 15.36 32.75 35.50
CA LYS A 115 15.95 32.12 34.30
C LYS A 115 15.61 30.65 34.17
N ARG A 116 15.67 29.89 35.28
CA ARG A 116 15.36 28.44 35.26
C ARG A 116 13.87 28.18 34.94
N VAL A 117 12.99 28.93 35.60
CA VAL A 117 11.55 28.86 35.33
C VAL A 117 11.25 29.22 33.88
N LYS A 118 11.82 30.32 33.36
CA LYS A 118 11.64 30.75 31.99
C LYS A 118 12.13 29.70 30.97
N ASN A 119 13.26 29.06 31.25
CA ASN A 119 13.80 28.02 30.39
C ASN A 119 12.89 26.77 30.40
N ALA A 120 12.46 26.31 31.59
CA ALA A 120 11.58 25.16 31.72
C ALA A 120 10.23 25.39 31.01
N ALA A 121 9.59 26.54 31.26
CA ALA A 121 8.34 26.93 30.61
C ALA A 121 8.49 27.08 29.09
N GLY A 122 9.61 27.64 28.63
CA GLY A 122 9.90 27.80 27.20
C GLY A 122 10.09 26.47 26.46
N LEU A 123 10.87 25.56 27.03
CA LEU A 123 11.09 24.22 26.47
C LEU A 123 9.80 23.43 26.39
N TYR A 124 8.98 23.49 27.44
CA TYR A 124 7.70 22.82 27.47
C TYR A 124 6.73 23.37 26.42
N LYS A 125 6.60 24.68 26.30
CA LYS A 125 5.81 25.33 25.28
C LYS A 125 6.24 24.91 23.87
N TYR A 126 7.56 24.84 23.65
CA TYR A 126 8.09 24.39 22.36
C TYR A 126 7.77 22.93 22.07
N LYS A 127 7.86 22.06 23.10
CA LYS A 127 7.49 20.63 22.98
C LYS A 127 6.05 20.47 22.53
N ILE A 128 5.10 21.14 23.20
CA ILE A 128 3.66 21.08 22.83
C ILE A 128 3.44 21.55 21.39
N GLN A 129 4.01 22.69 21.01
CA GLN A 129 3.87 23.23 19.65
C GLN A 129 4.44 22.27 18.59
N LEU A 130 5.53 21.56 18.93
CA LEU A 130 6.12 20.59 18.03
C LEU A 130 5.22 19.35 17.89
N GLU A 131 4.66 18.85 18.99
CA GLU A 131 3.75 17.71 19.00
C GLU A 131 2.47 18.00 18.17
N GLU A 132 1.84 19.16 18.37
CA GLU A 132 0.69 19.63 17.59
C GLU A 132 1.03 19.71 16.09
N ARG A 133 2.20 20.24 15.76
CA ARG A 133 2.65 20.38 14.37
C ARG A 133 2.94 19.04 13.71
N VAL A 134 3.52 18.10 14.46
CA VAL A 134 3.75 16.72 13.98
C VAL A 134 2.42 16.00 13.72
N GLU A 135 1.45 16.16 14.60
CA GLU A 135 0.12 15.55 14.43
C GLU A 135 -0.61 16.12 13.20
N GLU A 136 -0.58 17.44 13.03
CA GLU A 136 -1.15 18.11 11.86
C GLU A 136 -0.50 17.62 10.55
N GLN A 137 0.85 17.64 10.50
CA GLN A 137 1.59 17.18 9.32
C GLN A 137 1.33 15.70 9.03
N THR A 138 1.26 14.86 10.06
CA THR A 138 0.96 13.42 9.89
C THR A 138 -0.45 13.21 9.34
N SER A 139 -1.41 13.99 9.81
CA SER A 139 -2.79 13.95 9.29
C SER A 139 -2.86 14.34 7.81
N VAL A 140 -2.20 15.43 7.42
CA VAL A 140 -2.13 15.89 6.02
C VAL A 140 -1.44 14.84 5.13
N LEU A 141 -0.32 14.28 5.60
CA LEU A 141 0.43 13.24 4.87
C LEU A 141 -0.42 11.98 4.64
N ARG A 142 -1.15 11.53 5.67
CA ARG A 142 -2.06 10.37 5.53
C ARG A 142 -3.13 10.60 4.47
N LYS A 143 -3.76 11.79 4.47
CA LYS A 143 -4.77 12.16 3.47
C LYS A 143 -4.18 12.20 2.05
N ALA A 144 -3.01 12.80 1.89
CA ALA A 144 -2.31 12.87 0.61
C ALA A 144 -1.93 11.47 0.09
N TYR A 145 -1.42 10.60 0.96
CA TYR A 145 -1.09 9.22 0.62
C TYR A 145 -2.30 8.41 0.16
N GLN A 146 -3.43 8.53 0.86
CA GLN A 146 -4.68 7.87 0.47
C GLN A 146 -5.19 8.36 -0.88
N ALA A 147 -5.16 9.68 -1.11
CA ALA A 147 -5.57 10.26 -2.39
C ALA A 147 -4.67 9.78 -3.54
N LEU A 148 -3.36 9.73 -3.33
CA LEU A 148 -2.39 9.23 -4.30
C LEU A 148 -2.64 7.75 -4.63
N LYS A 149 -2.90 6.91 -3.62
CA LYS A 149 -3.23 5.50 -3.82
C LYS A 149 -4.47 5.31 -4.69
N ILE A 150 -5.55 6.04 -4.40
CA ILE A 150 -6.78 6.00 -5.19
C ILE A 150 -6.52 6.45 -6.63
N GLN A 151 -5.71 7.49 -6.82
CA GLN A 151 -5.35 8.00 -8.15
C GLN A 151 -4.54 6.97 -8.94
N ALA A 152 -3.56 6.32 -8.30
CA ALA A 152 -2.75 5.27 -8.93
C ALA A 152 -3.61 4.07 -9.38
N GLU A 153 -4.54 3.61 -8.52
CA GLU A 153 -5.48 2.54 -8.86
C GLU A 153 -6.39 2.92 -10.03
N LYS A 154 -6.91 4.15 -10.04
CA LYS A 154 -7.72 4.68 -11.14
C LYS A 154 -6.95 4.75 -12.44
N LEU A 155 -5.71 5.23 -12.40
CA LEU A 155 -4.83 5.29 -13.57
C LEU A 155 -4.56 3.90 -14.14
N ARG A 156 -4.22 2.94 -13.27
CA ARG A 156 -4.01 1.54 -13.67
C ARG A 156 -5.26 0.95 -14.35
N LYS A 157 -6.44 1.18 -13.78
CA LYS A 157 -7.71 0.74 -14.37
C LYS A 157 -7.97 1.38 -15.73
N ASN A 158 -7.74 2.69 -15.86
CA ASN A 158 -7.93 3.40 -17.12
C ASN A 158 -6.96 2.88 -18.20
N ASN A 159 -5.68 2.68 -17.85
CA ASN A 159 -4.70 2.11 -18.77
C ASN A 159 -5.12 0.73 -19.26
N GLN A 160 -5.61 -0.15 -18.35
CA GLN A 160 -6.11 -1.46 -18.75
C GLN A 160 -7.32 -1.37 -19.69
N GLN A 161 -8.23 -0.44 -19.44
CA GLN A 161 -9.37 -0.22 -20.34
C GLN A 161 -8.94 0.23 -21.74
N ILE A 162 -7.88 1.04 -21.85
CA ILE A 162 -7.32 1.45 -23.14
C ILE A 162 -6.72 0.24 -23.86
N ILE A 163 -5.96 -0.59 -23.16
CA ILE A 163 -5.37 -1.81 -23.70
C ILE A 163 -6.47 -2.77 -24.20
N ASP A 164 -7.49 -3.01 -23.39
CA ASP A 164 -8.63 -3.87 -23.78
C ASP A 164 -9.38 -3.30 -25.00
N MET A 165 -9.50 -1.97 -25.07
CA MET A 165 -10.10 -1.31 -26.24
C MET A 165 -9.23 -1.48 -27.50
N LEU A 166 -7.91 -1.38 -27.40
CA LEU A 166 -7.00 -1.62 -28.52
C LEU A 166 -7.12 -3.06 -29.03
N GLY A 167 -7.11 -4.06 -28.14
CA GLY A 167 -7.38 -5.46 -28.52
C GLY A 167 -8.74 -5.61 -29.21
N THR A 168 -9.77 -5.01 -28.61
CA THR A 168 -11.13 -5.02 -29.20
C THR A 168 -11.18 -4.40 -30.60
N VAL A 169 -10.50 -3.30 -30.85
CA VAL A 169 -10.44 -2.66 -32.18
C VAL A 169 -9.80 -3.58 -33.22
N VAL A 170 -8.76 -4.32 -32.83
CA VAL A 170 -8.11 -5.30 -33.70
C VAL A 170 -9.05 -6.45 -34.05
N GLU A 171 -9.77 -6.98 -33.03
CA GLU A 171 -10.76 -8.05 -33.24
C GLU A 171 -11.95 -7.60 -34.10
N TYR A 172 -12.46 -6.37 -33.93
CA TYR A 172 -13.50 -5.83 -34.81
C TYR A 172 -13.07 -5.78 -36.28
N ARG A 173 -11.78 -5.50 -36.53
CA ARG A 173 -11.25 -5.53 -37.89
C ARG A 173 -11.27 -6.96 -38.49
N ASN A 174 -11.15 -7.98 -37.67
CA ASN A 174 -11.21 -9.37 -38.00
C ASN A 174 -12.67 -9.90 -38.03
N LEU A 175 -13.68 -9.04 -37.94
CA LEU A 175 -15.10 -9.39 -37.84
C LEU A 175 -15.46 -10.26 -36.62
N GLU A 176 -14.61 -10.25 -35.59
CA GLU A 176 -14.91 -10.89 -34.32
C GLU A 176 -15.62 -9.93 -33.36
N SER A 177 -16.38 -10.44 -32.42
CA SER A 177 -17.09 -9.58 -31.46
C SER A 177 -16.12 -9.07 -30.38
N GLY A 178 -16.28 -7.81 -29.94
CA GLY A 178 -15.49 -7.25 -28.83
C GLY A 178 -15.60 -8.01 -27.49
N GLU A 179 -16.55 -8.94 -27.38
CA GLU A 179 -16.70 -9.82 -26.23
C GLU A 179 -15.61 -10.92 -26.16
N HIS A 180 -14.97 -11.26 -27.29
CA HIS A 180 -13.87 -12.22 -27.36
C HIS A 180 -12.76 -11.90 -26.35
N ILE A 181 -12.26 -10.66 -26.35
CA ILE A 181 -11.22 -10.22 -25.42
C ILE A 181 -11.61 -10.43 -23.95
N LYS A 182 -12.85 -10.11 -23.58
CA LYS A 182 -13.34 -10.30 -22.22
C LYS A 182 -13.41 -11.78 -21.84
N ARG A 183 -13.89 -12.63 -22.75
CA ARG A 183 -14.00 -14.08 -22.50
C ARG A 183 -12.62 -14.72 -22.40
N VAL A 184 -11.69 -14.42 -23.31
CA VAL A 184 -10.31 -14.94 -23.25
C VAL A 184 -9.63 -14.54 -21.95
N LYS A 185 -9.78 -13.28 -21.49
CA LYS A 185 -9.28 -12.84 -20.17
C LYS A 185 -9.86 -13.66 -19.02
N GLY A 186 -11.17 -13.87 -19.03
CA GLY A 186 -11.84 -14.64 -17.98
C GLY A 186 -11.38 -16.10 -17.95
N TYR A 187 -11.37 -16.77 -19.10
CA TYR A 187 -10.88 -18.16 -19.21
C TYR A 187 -9.42 -18.29 -18.79
N THR A 188 -8.56 -17.33 -19.20
CA THR A 188 -7.16 -17.27 -18.79
C THR A 188 -7.03 -17.16 -17.27
N GLY A 189 -7.84 -16.31 -16.63
CA GLY A 189 -7.85 -16.13 -15.18
C GLY A 189 -8.24 -17.42 -14.45
N ILE A 190 -9.35 -18.04 -14.86
CA ILE A 190 -9.84 -19.31 -14.28
C ILE A 190 -8.76 -20.40 -14.38
N LEU A 191 -8.14 -20.57 -15.56
CA LEU A 191 -7.05 -21.54 -15.75
C LEU A 191 -5.84 -21.22 -14.86
N ALA A 192 -5.42 -19.96 -14.81
CA ALA A 192 -4.23 -19.54 -14.07
C ALA A 192 -4.40 -19.71 -12.56
N GLU A 193 -5.56 -19.37 -12.01
CA GLU A 193 -5.88 -19.56 -10.58
C GLU A 193 -5.88 -21.04 -10.18
N CYS A 194 -6.44 -21.90 -11.01
CA CYS A 194 -6.42 -23.35 -10.77
C CYS A 194 -5.01 -23.89 -10.92
N ALA A 195 -4.26 -23.49 -11.97
CA ALA A 195 -2.87 -23.91 -12.18
C ALA A 195 -1.95 -23.49 -11.05
N MET A 196 -2.14 -22.30 -10.47
CA MET A 196 -1.38 -21.83 -9.30
C MET A 196 -1.54 -22.76 -8.10
N LYS A 197 -2.75 -23.27 -7.89
CA LYS A 197 -3.06 -24.17 -6.76
C LYS A 197 -2.52 -25.59 -6.96
N GLU A 198 -2.64 -26.09 -8.19
CA GLU A 198 -2.34 -27.49 -8.52
C GLU A 198 -0.85 -27.73 -8.85
N TYR A 199 -0.19 -26.74 -9.41
CA TYR A 199 1.19 -26.83 -9.94
C TYR A 199 2.05 -25.66 -9.48
N PRO A 200 2.49 -25.66 -8.20
CA PRO A 200 3.31 -24.58 -7.63
C PRO A 200 4.63 -24.34 -8.40
N GLU A 201 5.12 -25.35 -9.13
CA GLU A 201 6.32 -25.27 -9.95
C GLU A 201 6.22 -24.27 -11.10
N TYR A 202 5.01 -23.89 -11.54
CA TYR A 202 4.83 -22.82 -12.51
C TYR A 202 5.17 -21.43 -11.95
N GLY A 203 5.32 -21.34 -10.62
CA GLY A 203 5.70 -20.09 -9.95
C GLY A 203 4.69 -18.95 -10.19
N LEU A 204 3.42 -19.30 -10.36
CA LEU A 204 2.33 -18.34 -10.49
C LEU A 204 2.03 -17.72 -9.12
N THR A 205 1.82 -16.42 -9.10
CA THR A 205 1.36 -15.63 -7.96
C THR A 205 0.14 -14.82 -8.41
N GLU A 206 -0.67 -14.31 -7.47
CA GLU A 206 -1.80 -13.44 -7.80
C GLU A 206 -1.38 -12.26 -8.69
N GLU A 207 -0.22 -11.67 -8.42
CA GLU A 207 0.32 -10.56 -9.21
C GLU A 207 0.66 -11.00 -10.65
N LYS A 208 1.35 -12.14 -10.81
CA LYS A 208 1.64 -12.70 -12.14
C LYS A 208 0.37 -13.09 -12.89
N ILE A 209 -0.63 -13.66 -12.22
CA ILE A 209 -1.93 -14.00 -12.82
C ILE A 209 -2.60 -12.73 -13.34
N ASN A 210 -2.67 -11.69 -12.51
CA ASN A 210 -3.23 -10.40 -12.93
C ASN A 210 -2.52 -9.82 -14.15
N THR A 211 -1.19 -9.95 -14.20
CA THR A 211 -0.37 -9.52 -15.35
C THR A 211 -0.69 -10.35 -16.60
N ILE A 212 -0.76 -11.67 -16.49
CA ILE A 212 -1.09 -12.57 -17.61
C ILE A 212 -2.49 -12.27 -18.15
N VAL A 213 -3.48 -12.16 -17.27
CA VAL A 213 -4.87 -11.83 -17.63
C VAL A 213 -4.95 -10.47 -18.32
N ALA A 214 -4.24 -9.47 -17.81
CA ALA A 214 -4.21 -8.15 -18.42
C ALA A 214 -3.54 -8.16 -19.81
N ALA A 215 -2.44 -8.89 -19.95
CA ALA A 215 -1.65 -8.99 -21.18
C ALA A 215 -2.34 -9.84 -22.25
N SER A 216 -3.24 -10.77 -21.89
CA SER A 216 -3.94 -11.62 -22.85
C SER A 216 -4.78 -10.83 -23.86
N SER A 217 -5.18 -9.60 -23.54
CA SER A 217 -5.87 -8.69 -24.47
C SER A 217 -5.05 -8.35 -25.72
N LEU A 218 -3.73 -8.53 -25.67
CA LEU A 218 -2.80 -8.16 -26.73
C LEU A 218 -2.30 -9.36 -27.55
N HIS A 219 -2.81 -10.58 -27.30
CA HIS A 219 -2.30 -11.78 -27.99
C HIS A 219 -2.28 -11.64 -29.51
N ASP A 220 -3.30 -11.02 -30.06
CA ASP A 220 -3.55 -10.85 -31.49
C ASP A 220 -3.28 -9.43 -32.03
N ILE A 221 -2.62 -8.56 -31.26
CA ILE A 221 -2.38 -7.16 -31.65
C ILE A 221 -1.68 -7.03 -33.00
N GLY A 222 -0.85 -7.98 -33.39
CA GLY A 222 -0.16 -8.00 -34.66
C GLY A 222 -1.07 -8.19 -35.87
N LYS A 223 -2.31 -8.64 -35.73
CA LYS A 223 -3.30 -8.73 -36.82
C LYS A 223 -3.59 -7.34 -37.45
N ILE A 224 -3.31 -6.25 -36.73
CA ILE A 224 -3.45 -4.91 -37.29
C ILE A 224 -2.54 -4.67 -38.49
N THR A 225 -1.46 -5.41 -38.61
CA THR A 225 -0.50 -5.30 -39.74
C THR A 225 -0.83 -6.23 -40.91
N ILE A 226 -1.80 -7.14 -40.76
CA ILE A 226 -2.19 -8.08 -41.81
C ILE A 226 -3.09 -7.36 -42.80
N PRO A 227 -2.83 -7.45 -44.12
CA PRO A 227 -3.70 -6.87 -45.17
C PRO A 227 -5.12 -7.44 -45.13
N ASP A 228 -6.14 -6.61 -45.39
CA ASP A 228 -7.54 -7.02 -45.43
C ASP A 228 -7.81 -8.13 -46.46
N SER A 229 -7.06 -8.14 -47.55
CA SER A 229 -7.17 -9.22 -48.58
C SER A 229 -6.83 -10.60 -48.02
N ILE A 230 -6.08 -10.72 -46.97
CA ILE A 230 -5.72 -11.96 -46.28
C ILE A 230 -6.62 -12.12 -45.05
N LEU A 231 -6.69 -11.09 -44.20
CA LEU A 231 -7.42 -11.13 -42.94
C LEU A 231 -8.92 -11.40 -43.13
N LEU A 232 -9.53 -10.76 -44.12
CA LEU A 232 -10.99 -10.84 -44.41
C LEU A 232 -11.31 -11.74 -45.61
N LYS A 233 -10.38 -12.59 -46.05
CA LYS A 233 -10.59 -13.43 -47.22
C LYS A 233 -11.75 -14.39 -46.99
N PRO A 234 -12.79 -14.37 -47.85
CA PRO A 234 -13.86 -15.32 -47.78
C PRO A 234 -13.39 -16.72 -48.30
N GLY A 235 -13.09 -17.62 -47.37
CA GLY A 235 -12.67 -19.00 -47.68
C GLY A 235 -11.28 -19.35 -47.12
N ARG A 236 -10.72 -20.45 -47.60
CA ARG A 236 -9.43 -20.95 -47.13
C ARG A 236 -8.27 -20.08 -47.66
N LEU A 237 -7.32 -19.79 -46.80
CA LEU A 237 -6.05 -19.15 -47.18
C LEU A 237 -5.22 -20.14 -48.01
N THR A 238 -4.48 -19.62 -48.99
CA THR A 238 -3.41 -20.39 -49.66
C THR A 238 -2.26 -20.60 -48.64
N GLU A 239 -1.28 -21.42 -48.99
CA GLU A 239 -0.15 -21.71 -48.13
C GLU A 239 0.66 -20.42 -47.85
N ASP A 240 0.93 -19.62 -48.88
CA ASP A 240 1.63 -18.33 -48.74
C ASP A 240 0.85 -17.31 -47.88
N GLU A 241 -0.46 -17.23 -48.08
CA GLU A 241 -1.34 -16.36 -47.29
C GLU A 241 -1.41 -16.82 -45.82
N TYR A 242 -1.39 -18.13 -45.60
CA TYR A 242 -1.37 -18.69 -44.23
C TYR A 242 -0.04 -18.43 -43.56
N GLU A 243 1.08 -18.60 -44.27
CA GLU A 243 2.41 -18.19 -43.73
C GLU A 243 2.44 -16.70 -43.40
N TYR A 244 1.86 -15.85 -44.29
CA TYR A 244 1.77 -14.42 -43.97
C TYR A 244 0.87 -14.16 -42.76
N MET A 245 -0.26 -14.84 -42.62
CA MET A 245 -1.13 -14.73 -41.45
C MET A 245 -0.38 -15.07 -40.16
N LYS A 246 0.42 -16.15 -40.14
CA LYS A 246 1.23 -16.54 -38.96
C LYS A 246 2.19 -15.43 -38.50
N SER A 247 2.59 -14.53 -39.42
CA SER A 247 3.49 -13.44 -39.07
C SER A 247 2.91 -12.44 -38.07
N HIS A 248 1.58 -12.46 -37.79
CA HIS A 248 0.99 -11.56 -36.79
C HIS A 248 1.64 -11.74 -35.40
N THR A 249 2.09 -12.94 -35.05
CA THR A 249 2.77 -13.21 -33.78
C THR A 249 4.10 -12.44 -33.67
N ILE A 250 4.90 -12.44 -34.75
CA ILE A 250 6.18 -11.73 -34.79
C ILE A 250 5.93 -10.22 -34.89
N ARG A 251 5.05 -9.80 -35.79
CA ARG A 251 4.72 -8.36 -36.00
C ARG A 251 4.09 -7.71 -34.77
N GLY A 252 3.31 -8.48 -34.00
CA GLY A 252 2.80 -8.00 -32.72
C GLY A 252 3.92 -7.74 -31.71
N CYS A 253 4.94 -8.58 -31.68
CA CYS A 253 6.12 -8.35 -30.84
C CYS A 253 6.91 -7.10 -31.29
N GLU A 254 7.06 -6.88 -32.62
CA GLU A 254 7.69 -5.68 -33.17
C GLU A 254 6.93 -4.43 -32.71
N LEU A 255 5.60 -4.42 -32.76
CA LEU A 255 4.77 -3.33 -32.25
C LEU A 255 4.95 -3.09 -30.73
N LEU A 256 5.03 -4.17 -29.94
CA LEU A 256 5.26 -4.08 -28.50
C LEU A 256 6.66 -3.55 -28.17
N ASP A 257 7.66 -3.79 -29.03
CA ASP A 257 9.02 -3.29 -28.85
C ASP A 257 9.15 -1.81 -29.17
N GLU A 258 8.31 -1.26 -30.07
CA GLU A 258 8.23 0.18 -30.35
C GLU A 258 7.64 1.01 -29.22
N ILE A 259 6.90 0.36 -28.29
CA ILE A 259 6.34 1.05 -27.12
C ILE A 259 7.45 1.38 -26.13
N ASP A 260 7.50 2.65 -25.73
CA ASP A 260 8.56 3.25 -24.91
C ASP A 260 8.84 2.51 -23.61
N GLN A 261 10.04 2.70 -23.05
CA GLN A 261 10.62 1.95 -21.92
C GLN A 261 9.90 2.11 -20.57
N ASP A 262 8.87 2.97 -20.49
CA ASP A 262 8.11 3.26 -19.28
C ASP A 262 7.05 2.19 -18.93
N TRP A 263 6.89 1.14 -19.75
CA TRP A 263 6.05 0.01 -19.40
C TRP A 263 6.70 -0.83 -18.29
N GLU A 264 5.91 -1.22 -17.31
CA GLU A 264 6.32 -2.17 -16.27
C GLU A 264 6.98 -3.40 -16.94
N LYS A 265 8.25 -3.64 -16.63
CA LYS A 265 9.08 -4.63 -17.34
C LYS A 265 8.45 -6.01 -17.41
N ASP A 266 7.78 -6.42 -16.33
CA ASP A 266 7.10 -7.72 -16.26
C ASP A 266 5.87 -7.76 -17.16
N TYR A 267 5.11 -6.66 -17.26
CA TYR A 267 3.96 -6.59 -18.16
C TYR A 267 4.39 -6.65 -19.63
N LYS A 268 5.42 -5.89 -20.03
CA LYS A 268 5.96 -5.93 -21.39
C LYS A 268 6.45 -7.33 -21.75
N LYS A 269 7.20 -7.97 -20.86
CA LYS A 269 7.72 -9.33 -21.06
C LYS A 269 6.59 -10.33 -21.24
N VAL A 270 5.59 -10.33 -20.38
CA VAL A 270 4.45 -11.26 -20.45
C VAL A 270 3.62 -11.02 -21.71
N SER A 271 3.39 -9.75 -22.09
CA SER A 271 2.69 -9.42 -23.35
C SER A 271 3.43 -9.95 -24.57
N TYR A 272 4.76 -9.80 -24.59
CA TYR A 272 5.62 -10.33 -25.63
C TYR A 272 5.55 -11.87 -25.71
N GLU A 273 5.67 -12.56 -24.58
CA GLU A 273 5.57 -14.01 -24.49
C GLU A 273 4.23 -14.52 -25.02
N ILE A 274 3.13 -13.88 -24.64
CA ILE A 274 1.78 -14.25 -25.08
C ILE A 274 1.62 -13.98 -26.59
N CYS A 275 1.93 -12.77 -27.03
CA CYS A 275 1.79 -12.39 -28.43
C CYS A 275 2.59 -13.30 -29.37
N ARG A 276 3.82 -13.64 -28.99
CA ARG A 276 4.71 -14.46 -29.82
C ARG A 276 4.32 -15.92 -29.82
N HIS A 277 3.91 -16.49 -28.64
CA HIS A 277 3.90 -17.93 -28.45
C HIS A 277 2.49 -18.54 -28.20
N HIS A 278 1.40 -17.75 -28.26
CA HIS A 278 0.06 -18.32 -28.02
C HIS A 278 -0.40 -19.33 -29.09
N HIS A 279 0.27 -19.41 -30.23
CA HIS A 279 0.06 -20.41 -31.27
C HIS A 279 1.11 -21.52 -31.26
N GLU A 280 2.01 -21.56 -30.28
CA GLU A 280 2.88 -22.70 -30.09
C GLU A 280 2.10 -23.91 -29.59
N ARG A 281 2.59 -25.10 -29.93
CA ARG A 281 1.96 -26.35 -29.57
C ARG A 281 2.89 -27.22 -28.77
N TYR A 282 2.38 -27.88 -27.76
CA TYR A 282 3.20 -28.69 -26.85
C TYR A 282 3.99 -29.79 -27.58
N ASP A 283 3.54 -30.23 -28.75
CA ASP A 283 4.22 -31.21 -29.63
C ASP A 283 5.33 -30.58 -30.52
N GLY A 284 5.53 -29.26 -30.46
CA GLY A 284 6.53 -28.52 -31.24
C GLY A 284 6.08 -28.27 -32.71
N LYS A 285 4.81 -28.46 -33.04
CA LYS A 285 4.26 -28.21 -34.38
C LYS A 285 3.54 -26.86 -34.48
N GLY A 286 3.73 -26.01 -33.48
CA GLY A 286 3.22 -24.66 -33.45
C GLY A 286 4.09 -23.68 -34.24
N TYR A 287 3.82 -22.37 -34.06
CA TYR A 287 4.55 -21.28 -34.67
C TYR A 287 4.63 -20.09 -33.71
N PRO A 288 5.57 -19.14 -33.88
CA PRO A 288 6.54 -19.02 -34.98
C PRO A 288 7.87 -19.79 -34.75
N ASP A 289 8.20 -20.14 -33.49
CA ASP A 289 9.52 -20.64 -33.14
C ASP A 289 9.57 -22.18 -33.06
N GLY A 290 8.42 -22.87 -33.05
CA GLY A 290 8.33 -24.30 -32.93
C GLY A 290 8.75 -24.83 -31.55
N LEU A 291 8.48 -24.07 -30.50
CA LEU A 291 8.80 -24.42 -29.11
C LEU A 291 8.08 -25.70 -28.70
N LYS A 292 8.71 -26.52 -27.85
CA LYS A 292 8.19 -27.81 -27.44
C LYS A 292 8.11 -27.95 -25.93
N GLY A 293 7.01 -28.48 -25.44
CA GLY A 293 6.86 -28.78 -24.02
C GLY A 293 6.92 -27.53 -23.16
N GLU A 294 7.71 -27.56 -22.09
CA GLU A 294 7.85 -26.46 -21.13
C GLU A 294 8.77 -25.31 -21.64
N GLU A 295 9.31 -25.39 -22.86
CA GLU A 295 9.95 -24.24 -23.52
C GLU A 295 8.91 -23.13 -23.81
N ILE A 296 7.63 -23.51 -23.97
CA ILE A 296 6.55 -22.56 -24.17
C ILE A 296 6.24 -21.86 -22.84
N PRO A 297 6.32 -20.52 -22.77
CA PRO A 297 5.99 -19.79 -21.55
C PRO A 297 4.60 -20.15 -21.04
N ILE A 298 4.46 -20.34 -19.72
CA ILE A 298 3.16 -20.68 -19.12
C ILE A 298 2.08 -19.63 -19.43
N SER A 299 2.45 -18.36 -19.53
CA SER A 299 1.59 -17.26 -19.94
C SER A 299 0.94 -17.50 -21.30
N ALA A 300 1.73 -17.94 -22.28
CA ALA A 300 1.28 -18.25 -23.62
C ALA A 300 0.44 -19.53 -23.65
N GLN A 301 0.84 -20.58 -22.90
CA GLN A 301 0.08 -21.83 -22.82
C GLN A 301 -1.33 -21.62 -22.27
N LEU A 302 -1.50 -20.80 -21.22
CA LEU A 302 -2.79 -20.46 -20.61
C LEU A 302 -3.71 -19.74 -21.61
N VAL A 303 -3.17 -18.72 -22.28
CA VAL A 303 -3.92 -17.93 -23.28
C VAL A 303 -4.28 -18.80 -24.49
N SER A 304 -3.40 -19.68 -24.95
CA SER A 304 -3.66 -20.61 -26.05
C SER A 304 -4.87 -21.50 -25.80
N VAL A 305 -5.00 -22.08 -24.61
CA VAL A 305 -6.17 -22.90 -24.25
C VAL A 305 -7.44 -22.05 -24.21
N ALA A 306 -7.36 -20.85 -23.63
CA ALA A 306 -8.49 -19.93 -23.52
C ALA A 306 -9.00 -19.47 -24.89
N ASP A 307 -8.09 -19.05 -25.76
CA ASP A 307 -8.41 -18.60 -27.13
C ASP A 307 -9.03 -19.73 -27.97
N VAL A 308 -8.42 -20.91 -27.97
CA VAL A 308 -8.96 -22.07 -28.70
C VAL A 308 -10.36 -22.44 -28.19
N TYR A 309 -10.59 -22.42 -26.88
CA TYR A 309 -11.92 -22.70 -26.36
C TYR A 309 -12.94 -21.66 -26.82
N ASP A 310 -12.61 -20.38 -26.70
CA ASP A 310 -13.49 -19.29 -27.17
C ASP A 310 -13.80 -19.39 -28.66
N ALA A 311 -12.77 -19.70 -29.46
CA ALA A 311 -12.93 -19.90 -30.92
C ALA A 311 -13.82 -21.08 -31.28
N LEU A 312 -13.96 -22.07 -30.41
CA LEU A 312 -14.82 -23.22 -30.63
C LEU A 312 -16.28 -22.96 -30.22
N VAL A 313 -16.50 -22.31 -29.10
CA VAL A 313 -17.86 -22.16 -28.53
C VAL A 313 -18.62 -20.94 -29.02
N ASN A 314 -17.99 -20.06 -29.83
CA ASN A 314 -18.63 -18.89 -30.40
C ASN A 314 -18.70 -18.98 -31.92
N GLU A 315 -19.75 -18.37 -32.49
CA GLU A 315 -19.89 -18.25 -33.93
C GLU A 315 -18.81 -17.34 -34.51
N ARG A 316 -18.24 -17.78 -35.64
CA ARG A 316 -17.31 -16.96 -36.46
C ARG A 316 -17.89 -16.89 -37.89
N CYS A 317 -17.51 -15.86 -38.64
CA CYS A 317 -18.02 -15.61 -39.99
C CYS A 317 -18.03 -16.84 -40.94
N TYR A 318 -17.25 -17.85 -40.62
CA TYR A 318 -17.03 -19.05 -41.45
C TYR A 318 -17.32 -20.36 -40.74
N LYS A 319 -17.87 -20.34 -39.50
CA LYS A 319 -18.04 -21.54 -38.69
C LYS A 319 -19.12 -21.38 -37.65
N ASP A 320 -20.05 -22.32 -37.59
CA ASP A 320 -21.02 -22.44 -36.50
C ASP A 320 -20.33 -22.78 -35.18
N ALA A 321 -20.92 -22.33 -34.08
CA ALA A 321 -20.43 -22.62 -32.73
C ALA A 321 -20.62 -24.10 -32.39
N TYR A 322 -19.61 -24.73 -31.83
CA TYR A 322 -19.75 -26.04 -31.18
C TYR A 322 -20.44 -25.90 -29.82
N SER A 323 -21.07 -26.98 -29.38
CA SER A 323 -21.51 -27.05 -27.99
C SER A 323 -20.32 -27.06 -27.04
N PRO A 324 -20.47 -26.57 -25.80
CA PRO A 324 -19.40 -26.65 -24.81
C PRO A 324 -18.84 -28.04 -24.60
N ASP A 325 -19.70 -29.07 -24.65
CA ASP A 325 -19.31 -30.48 -24.56
C ASP A 325 -18.44 -30.94 -25.73
N GLU A 326 -18.76 -30.50 -26.93
CA GLU A 326 -17.97 -30.83 -28.13
C GLU A 326 -16.63 -30.11 -28.11
N ALA A 327 -16.62 -28.81 -27.83
CA ALA A 327 -15.41 -28.04 -27.72
C ALA A 327 -14.44 -28.61 -26.66
N TYR A 328 -14.98 -28.96 -25.49
CA TYR A 328 -14.22 -29.65 -24.46
C TYR A 328 -13.58 -30.95 -24.95
N ARG A 329 -14.36 -31.82 -25.61
CA ARG A 329 -13.84 -33.08 -26.13
C ARG A 329 -12.76 -32.87 -27.20
N MET A 330 -12.96 -31.94 -28.12
CA MET A 330 -11.99 -31.61 -29.17
C MET A 330 -10.63 -31.14 -28.57
N ILE A 331 -10.66 -30.28 -27.53
CA ILE A 331 -9.44 -29.83 -26.86
C ILE A 331 -8.74 -31.00 -26.15
N ILE A 332 -9.48 -31.77 -25.37
CA ILE A 332 -8.91 -32.92 -24.63
C ILE A 332 -8.33 -33.99 -25.55
N ASN A 333 -8.96 -34.21 -26.70
CA ASN A 333 -8.50 -35.20 -27.70
C ASN A 333 -7.34 -34.66 -28.56
N GLY A 334 -6.96 -33.39 -28.42
CA GLY A 334 -5.89 -32.79 -29.22
C GLY A 334 -6.24 -32.47 -30.66
N GLU A 335 -7.53 -32.41 -31.00
CA GLU A 335 -8.01 -32.12 -32.37
C GLU A 335 -7.68 -30.68 -32.78
N CYS A 336 -7.58 -29.77 -31.81
CA CYS A 336 -7.24 -28.36 -32.02
C CYS A 336 -5.77 -28.05 -31.78
N GLY A 337 -4.94 -29.06 -31.55
CA GLY A 337 -3.54 -28.93 -31.18
C GLY A 337 -3.23 -29.63 -29.86
N MET A 338 -1.95 -29.88 -29.62
CA MET A 338 -1.50 -30.52 -28.38
C MET A 338 -1.18 -29.46 -27.34
N PHE A 339 -1.77 -29.58 -26.18
CA PHE A 339 -1.55 -28.74 -25.01
C PHE A 339 -0.78 -29.49 -23.93
N SER A 340 -0.29 -28.76 -22.92
CA SER A 340 0.39 -29.34 -21.76
C SER A 340 -0.54 -30.35 -21.06
N PRO A 341 -0.08 -31.56 -20.74
CA PRO A 341 -0.87 -32.56 -19.98
C PRO A 341 -1.32 -31.97 -18.63
N LYS A 342 -0.49 -31.20 -17.95
CA LYS A 342 -0.83 -30.52 -16.69
C LYS A 342 -1.97 -29.52 -16.88
N LEU A 343 -1.90 -28.70 -17.93
CA LEU A 343 -2.99 -27.78 -18.25
C LEU A 343 -4.28 -28.48 -18.68
N MET A 344 -4.20 -29.63 -19.29
CA MET A 344 -5.38 -30.43 -19.59
C MET A 344 -6.03 -31.01 -18.33
N GLU A 345 -5.26 -31.31 -17.28
CA GLU A 345 -5.81 -31.66 -15.98
C GLU A 345 -6.48 -30.46 -15.30
N VAL A 346 -5.84 -29.27 -15.37
CA VAL A 346 -6.44 -28.01 -14.89
C VAL A 346 -7.77 -27.75 -15.64
N PHE A 347 -7.77 -27.81 -16.97
CA PHE A 347 -8.94 -27.56 -17.80
C PHE A 347 -10.11 -28.50 -17.47
N ARG A 348 -9.83 -29.79 -17.17
CA ARG A 348 -10.85 -30.72 -16.68
C ARG A 348 -11.50 -30.28 -15.39
N LYS A 349 -10.72 -29.74 -14.46
CA LYS A 349 -11.21 -29.28 -13.13
C LYS A 349 -12.09 -28.04 -13.24
N VAL A 350 -11.72 -27.09 -14.12
CA VAL A 350 -12.43 -25.81 -14.28
C VAL A 350 -13.49 -25.82 -15.39
N ARG A 351 -13.83 -26.99 -15.93
CA ARG A 351 -14.78 -27.11 -17.02
C ARG A 351 -16.11 -26.38 -16.76
N ARG A 352 -16.69 -26.53 -15.57
CA ARG A 352 -17.96 -25.90 -15.21
C ARG A 352 -17.87 -24.38 -15.21
N ASP A 353 -16.76 -23.85 -14.68
CA ASP A 353 -16.53 -22.41 -14.61
C ASP A 353 -16.45 -21.80 -16.02
N PHE A 354 -15.91 -22.55 -16.99
CA PHE A 354 -15.87 -22.17 -18.40
C PHE A 354 -17.28 -22.19 -19.06
N GLU A 355 -18.10 -23.17 -18.74
CA GLU A 355 -19.48 -23.28 -19.24
C GLU A 355 -20.39 -22.16 -18.69
N GLU A 356 -20.19 -21.75 -17.42
CA GLU A 356 -20.96 -20.69 -16.75
C GLU A 356 -20.57 -19.28 -17.24
N MET A 357 -19.37 -19.11 -17.77
CA MET A 357 -18.88 -17.82 -18.24
C MET A 357 -19.30 -17.46 -19.67
N LYS A 358 -19.90 -18.41 -20.43
CA LYS A 358 -20.32 -18.24 -21.83
C LYS A 358 -21.44 -17.21 -22.03
#